data_90ec29ee168efde60a726d54c7980817
#
_entry.id   90ec29ee168efde60a726d54c7980817
#
_cell.length_a   1.000
_cell.length_b   1.000
_cell.length_c   1.000
_cell.angle_alpha   90.00
_cell.angle_beta   90.00
_cell.angle_gamma   90.00
#
_symmetry.space_group_name_H-M   'P 1'
#
loop_
_entity.id
_entity.type
_entity.pdbx_description
1 polymer ?
#
loop_
_entity_poly.entity_id
_entity_poly.type
_entity_poly.pdbx_seq_one_letter_code
_entity_poly.pdbx_strand_id
1 'polypeptide(L)'
;TDTHDTNLPEKPVELEEEKKTAEVSEPATTETPAEEIVSEKPVEPVQKLTKEEILAKLKEVVADVENVAKPEIDGLKQFFYKLHNAEQEAARKLFIENGGAAENFVPQTDSVEEEFKNIMSVIKEKRSALTAELEKQKEMNLQVKLSIIEELKELVESPDDANKSYTEFKKLQQQWNEVKLVPQAKVNELWKNYQLYVEKFYDLLKLNNEFREYDFKKNLEIKTHLCEAAEKLADEADVVSAFHQLQKLHQEFRDTGPVAKELRDEIWARFKAASTTVNRRHQQHFEALKEVEQHNLDQKTVICEIIEAIDYKELTNFASWESKTQEVIALQNKWKTIGFAPQKMNVKIFERFRKACDEFFRKKGEFFKTLKEGMNENLEKKRALCEKAEALKDSTDWKVTADELTKLQKEWKTIGPVAKKYSDAVWKRFISACDYFFEQKNRSEEHT
;
A
#
# COMPACT_ATOMS: atom_id res chain seq x y z
N THR A 1 70.37 -26.37 -29.26
CA THR A 1 70.10 -26.17 -27.83
C THR A 1 68.67 -25.76 -27.67
N ASP A 2 67.96 -26.72 -27.17
CA ASP A 2 66.54 -26.95 -27.25
C ASP A 2 65.72 -25.93 -26.44
N THR A 3 64.74 -25.41 -27.08
CA THR A 3 63.59 -24.79 -26.43
C THR A 3 62.40 -25.69 -26.57
N HIS A 4 62.02 -26.35 -25.46
CA HIS A 4 60.76 -27.04 -25.34
C HIS A 4 59.64 -26.04 -25.13
N ASP A 5 58.81 -25.97 -26.14
CA ASP A 5 57.51 -25.31 -26.09
C ASP A 5 56.47 -26.33 -25.60
N THR A 6 56.01 -26.21 -24.39
CA THR A 6 54.93 -27.01 -23.83
C THR A 6 53.65 -26.19 -23.84
N ASN A 7 52.94 -26.31 -24.93
CA ASN A 7 51.60 -25.83 -25.11
C ASN A 7 50.64 -26.74 -24.35
N LEU A 8 50.21 -26.30 -23.16
CA LEU A 8 49.09 -26.89 -22.42
C LEU A 8 47.79 -26.23 -22.92
N PRO A 9 46.77 -26.98 -23.24
CA PRO A 9 45.51 -26.41 -23.71
C PRO A 9 44.80 -25.74 -22.54
N GLU A 10 44.49 -24.47 -22.71
CA GLU A 10 43.64 -23.68 -21.82
C GLU A 10 42.26 -24.35 -21.70
N LYS A 11 41.84 -24.62 -20.48
CA LYS A 11 40.50 -25.02 -20.15
C LYS A 11 39.53 -23.89 -20.50
N PRO A 12 38.37 -24.19 -21.07
CA PRO A 12 37.40 -23.12 -21.40
C PRO A 12 36.86 -22.47 -20.14
N VAL A 13 37.01 -21.19 -20.09
CA VAL A 13 36.53 -20.29 -19.04
C VAL A 13 34.98 -20.13 -19.05
N GLU A 14 34.30 -20.83 -19.98
CA GLU A 14 32.88 -20.65 -20.27
C GLU A 14 31.91 -21.19 -19.18
N LEU A 15 32.35 -22.09 -18.30
CA LEU A 15 31.45 -22.71 -17.31
C LEU A 15 31.23 -21.87 -16.05
N GLU A 16 32.16 -20.97 -15.71
CA GLU A 16 32.03 -20.14 -14.53
C GLU A 16 31.28 -18.82 -14.80
N GLU A 17 31.35 -18.29 -16.03
CA GLU A 17 30.59 -17.10 -16.39
C GLU A 17 29.11 -17.39 -16.60
N GLU A 18 28.72 -18.56 -17.10
CA GLU A 18 27.32 -18.97 -17.18
C GLU A 18 26.69 -19.12 -15.79
N LYS A 19 27.44 -19.53 -14.78
CA LYS A 19 26.97 -19.60 -13.39
C LYS A 19 26.74 -18.21 -12.79
N LYS A 20 27.60 -17.23 -13.09
CA LYS A 20 27.47 -15.87 -12.59
C LYS A 20 26.35 -15.08 -13.26
N THR A 21 26.08 -15.35 -14.53
CA THR A 21 25.03 -14.64 -15.26
C THR A 21 23.64 -15.22 -15.03
N ALA A 22 23.53 -16.50 -14.67
CA ALA A 22 22.27 -17.08 -14.23
C ALA A 22 21.86 -16.61 -12.83
N GLU A 23 22.83 -16.30 -11.96
CA GLU A 23 22.55 -15.77 -10.63
C GLU A 23 22.13 -14.27 -10.63
N VAL A 24 22.46 -13.51 -11.66
CA VAL A 24 22.10 -12.08 -11.74
C VAL A 24 20.73 -11.87 -12.40
N SER A 25 20.18 -12.86 -13.09
CA SER A 25 18.87 -12.76 -13.72
C SER A 25 17.72 -13.28 -12.86
N GLU A 26 18.00 -13.85 -11.70
CA GLU A 26 17.00 -14.09 -10.67
C GLU A 26 17.23 -13.08 -9.55
N PRO A 27 16.31 -12.15 -9.33
CA PRO A 27 16.19 -11.61 -7.99
C PRO A 27 15.85 -12.82 -7.12
N ALA A 28 16.71 -13.14 -6.15
CA ALA A 28 16.41 -14.12 -5.14
C ALA A 28 15.02 -13.85 -4.63
N THR A 29 14.06 -14.59 -5.13
CA THR A 29 12.79 -14.75 -4.47
C THR A 29 13.07 -15.63 -3.26
N THR A 30 13.62 -15.02 -2.20
CA THR A 30 13.19 -15.45 -0.90
C THR A 30 11.67 -15.40 -0.97
N GLU A 31 11.04 -16.53 -0.81
CA GLU A 31 9.61 -16.64 -0.57
C GLU A 31 9.25 -15.88 0.73
N THR A 32 9.16 -14.60 0.61
CA THR A 32 8.11 -13.86 1.21
C THR A 32 6.98 -13.95 0.19
N PRO A 33 5.73 -14.25 0.58
CA PRO A 33 4.63 -14.20 -0.37
C PRO A 33 4.75 -12.86 -1.08
N ALA A 34 4.92 -12.92 -2.38
CA ALA A 34 5.11 -11.73 -3.19
C ALA A 34 3.92 -10.82 -2.95
N GLU A 35 4.13 -9.82 -2.11
CA GLU A 35 3.29 -8.66 -2.13
C GLU A 35 3.55 -8.03 -3.50
N GLU A 36 2.72 -8.40 -4.48
CA GLU A 36 2.70 -7.74 -5.76
C GLU A 36 2.52 -6.27 -5.47
N ILE A 37 3.58 -5.50 -5.66
CA ILE A 37 3.49 -4.06 -5.67
C ILE A 37 2.56 -3.74 -6.83
N VAL A 38 1.37 -3.28 -6.48
CA VAL A 38 0.38 -2.82 -7.44
C VAL A 38 1.03 -1.72 -8.25
N SER A 39 1.37 -1.99 -9.50
CA SER A 39 1.65 -0.94 -10.45
C SER A 39 0.35 -0.16 -10.59
N GLU A 40 0.29 1.03 -10.01
CA GLU A 40 -0.75 1.97 -10.36
C GLU A 40 -0.62 2.25 -11.86
N LYS A 41 -1.45 1.59 -12.67
CA LYS A 41 -1.87 2.23 -13.92
C LYS A 41 -2.40 3.59 -13.52
N PRO A 42 -2.11 4.68 -14.24
CA PRO A 42 -2.77 5.94 -14.00
C PRO A 42 -4.26 5.64 -13.98
N VAL A 43 -4.83 5.69 -12.80
CA VAL A 43 -6.24 5.45 -12.58
C VAL A 43 -6.93 6.57 -13.32
N GLU A 44 -7.66 6.24 -14.37
CA GLU A 44 -8.70 7.11 -14.88
C GLU A 44 -9.51 7.64 -13.68
N PRO A 45 -10.04 8.87 -13.72
CA PRO A 45 -10.72 9.45 -12.58
C PRO A 45 -11.76 8.45 -12.09
N VAL A 46 -11.44 7.83 -10.98
CA VAL A 46 -12.24 6.76 -10.39
C VAL A 46 -13.61 7.37 -10.14
N GLN A 47 -14.59 6.93 -10.90
CA GLN A 47 -15.98 7.09 -10.53
C GLN A 47 -16.06 6.73 -9.05
N LYS A 48 -16.66 7.61 -8.25
CA LYS A 48 -16.82 7.40 -6.81
C LYS A 48 -17.70 6.17 -6.62
N LEU A 49 -17.09 5.00 -6.58
CA LEU A 49 -17.78 3.74 -6.34
C LEU A 49 -18.29 3.75 -4.89
N THR A 50 -19.54 3.37 -4.72
CA THR A 50 -20.10 3.13 -3.38
C THR A 50 -19.64 1.76 -2.86
N LYS A 51 -19.80 1.52 -1.55
CA LYS A 51 -19.52 0.21 -0.96
C LYS A 51 -20.32 -0.91 -1.63
N GLU A 52 -21.57 -0.65 -1.93
CA GLU A 52 -22.48 -1.59 -2.59
C GLU A 52 -22.03 -1.93 -4.01
N GLU A 53 -21.54 -0.94 -4.74
CA GLU A 53 -20.96 -1.13 -6.08
C GLU A 53 -19.68 -1.96 -6.03
N ILE A 54 -18.83 -1.74 -5.01
CA ILE A 54 -17.62 -2.55 -4.77
C ILE A 54 -18.02 -3.99 -4.44
N LEU A 55 -19.01 -4.21 -3.60
CA LEU A 55 -19.54 -5.54 -3.31
C LEU A 55 -20.08 -6.25 -4.56
N ALA A 56 -20.79 -5.54 -5.42
CA ALA A 56 -21.28 -6.08 -6.69
C ALA A 56 -20.11 -6.51 -7.58
N LYS A 57 -19.07 -5.69 -7.70
CA LYS A 57 -17.85 -6.04 -8.44
C LYS A 57 -17.11 -7.23 -7.84
N LEU A 58 -17.03 -7.31 -6.53
CA LEU A 58 -16.42 -8.47 -5.85
C LEU A 58 -17.23 -9.75 -6.04
N LYS A 59 -18.57 -9.67 -6.11
CA LYS A 59 -19.42 -10.81 -6.46
C LYS A 59 -19.17 -11.30 -7.90
N GLU A 60 -18.94 -10.38 -8.83
CA GLU A 60 -18.53 -10.73 -10.19
C GLU A 60 -17.16 -11.41 -10.20
N VAL A 61 -16.22 -10.93 -9.38
CA VAL A 61 -14.89 -11.55 -9.19
C VAL A 61 -15.02 -12.98 -8.64
N VAL A 62 -15.94 -13.24 -7.72
CA VAL A 62 -16.20 -14.59 -7.20
C VAL A 62 -16.62 -15.55 -8.31
N ALA A 63 -17.38 -15.06 -9.28
CA ALA A 63 -17.83 -15.88 -10.42
C ALA A 63 -16.69 -16.20 -11.39
N ASP A 64 -15.65 -15.35 -11.49
CA ASP A 64 -14.55 -15.49 -12.44
C ASP A 64 -13.19 -15.12 -11.81
N VAL A 65 -12.85 -15.83 -10.74
CA VAL A 65 -11.60 -15.59 -10.00
C VAL A 65 -10.36 -15.86 -10.84
N GLU A 66 -10.45 -16.75 -11.83
CA GLU A 66 -9.31 -17.15 -12.66
C GLU A 66 -8.81 -16.01 -13.55
N ASN A 67 -9.69 -15.16 -14.04
CA ASN A 67 -9.38 -14.12 -15.01
C ASN A 67 -9.13 -12.74 -14.37
N VAL A 68 -9.33 -12.63 -13.07
CA VAL A 68 -9.13 -11.36 -12.34
C VAL A 68 -7.77 -11.35 -11.65
N ALA A 69 -6.97 -10.34 -11.98
CA ALA A 69 -5.65 -10.17 -11.38
C ALA A 69 -5.75 -9.81 -9.89
N LYS A 70 -4.82 -10.33 -9.10
CA LYS A 70 -4.72 -10.00 -7.67
C LYS A 70 -4.70 -8.48 -7.39
N PRO A 71 -3.97 -7.64 -8.16
CA PRO A 71 -3.98 -6.20 -7.98
C PRO A 71 -5.37 -5.56 -8.07
N GLU A 72 -6.25 -6.05 -8.94
CA GLU A 72 -7.62 -5.55 -9.05
C GLU A 72 -8.43 -5.87 -7.79
N ILE A 73 -8.28 -7.07 -7.25
CA ILE A 73 -8.95 -7.50 -6.02
C ILE A 73 -8.42 -6.68 -4.83
N ASP A 74 -7.12 -6.52 -4.73
CA ASP A 74 -6.48 -5.73 -3.68
C ASP A 74 -6.87 -4.25 -3.79
N GLY A 75 -7.00 -3.72 -5.00
CA GLY A 75 -7.49 -2.37 -5.25
C GLY A 75 -8.91 -2.17 -4.77
N LEU A 76 -9.83 -3.09 -5.08
CA LEU A 76 -11.21 -3.06 -4.60
C LEU A 76 -11.28 -3.17 -3.08
N LYS A 77 -10.46 -4.04 -2.49
CA LYS A 77 -10.34 -4.19 -1.03
C LYS A 77 -9.87 -2.90 -0.37
N GLN A 78 -8.82 -2.29 -0.86
CA GLN A 78 -8.29 -1.02 -0.34
C GLN A 78 -9.32 0.09 -0.48
N PHE A 79 -10.01 0.17 -1.60
CA PHE A 79 -11.03 1.17 -1.83
C PHE A 79 -12.23 1.01 -0.89
N PHE A 80 -12.67 -0.22 -0.66
CA PHE A 80 -13.71 -0.53 0.31
C PHE A 80 -13.32 -0.07 1.71
N TYR A 81 -12.12 -0.41 2.18
CA TYR A 81 -11.65 -0.01 3.50
C TYR A 81 -11.45 1.50 3.61
N LYS A 82 -11.04 2.16 2.54
CA LYS A 82 -10.96 3.62 2.52
C LYS A 82 -12.32 4.27 2.75
N LEU A 83 -13.36 3.79 2.07
CA LEU A 83 -14.74 4.25 2.27
C LEU A 83 -15.27 3.89 3.66
N HIS A 84 -15.04 2.66 4.09
CA HIS A 84 -15.46 2.18 5.40
C HIS A 84 -14.81 2.96 6.54
N ASN A 85 -13.50 3.18 6.46
CA ASN A 85 -12.78 3.97 7.45
C ASN A 85 -13.24 5.43 7.47
N ALA A 86 -13.54 6.01 6.31
CA ALA A 86 -14.09 7.35 6.23
C ALA A 86 -15.46 7.47 6.91
N GLU A 87 -16.33 6.49 6.73
CA GLU A 87 -17.63 6.41 7.40
C GLU A 87 -17.48 6.22 8.92
N GLN A 88 -16.58 5.33 9.35
CA GLN A 88 -16.28 5.11 10.76
C GLN A 88 -15.70 6.36 11.42
N GLU A 89 -14.83 7.06 10.72
CA GLU A 89 -14.27 8.32 11.21
C GLU A 89 -15.33 9.44 11.32
N ALA A 90 -16.23 9.52 10.35
CA ALA A 90 -17.37 10.44 10.40
C ALA A 90 -18.31 10.11 11.58
N ALA A 91 -18.62 8.83 11.78
CA ALA A 91 -19.43 8.37 12.90
C ALA A 91 -18.76 8.65 14.25
N ARG A 92 -17.45 8.46 14.31
CA ARG A 92 -16.64 8.75 15.50
C ARG A 92 -16.62 10.24 15.83
N LYS A 93 -16.41 11.08 14.83
CA LYS A 93 -16.48 12.55 15.01
C LYS A 93 -17.84 12.98 15.54
N LEU A 94 -18.91 12.44 14.97
CA LEU A 94 -20.26 12.72 15.42
C LEU A 94 -20.49 12.25 16.87
N PHE A 95 -19.96 11.08 17.24
CA PHE A 95 -20.03 10.56 18.61
C PHE A 95 -19.31 11.49 19.60
N ILE A 96 -18.13 11.98 19.24
CA ILE A 96 -17.36 12.93 20.07
C ILE A 96 -18.07 14.28 20.15
N GLU A 97 -18.62 14.79 19.05
CA GLU A 97 -19.40 16.03 19.02
C GLU A 97 -20.65 15.96 19.89
N ASN A 98 -21.26 14.78 20.02
CA ASN A 98 -22.40 14.51 20.89
C ASN A 98 -22.03 14.27 22.36
N GLY A 99 -20.74 14.44 22.72
CA GLY A 99 -20.25 14.36 24.09
C GLY A 99 -19.71 13.00 24.52
N GLY A 100 -19.54 12.08 23.61
CA GLY A 100 -18.87 10.81 23.83
C GLY A 100 -17.35 10.95 23.94
N ALA A 101 -16.72 10.16 24.83
CA ALA A 101 -15.27 10.09 24.87
C ALA A 101 -14.75 9.22 23.71
N ALA A 102 -13.68 9.66 23.04
CA ALA A 102 -13.08 8.94 21.92
C ALA A 102 -12.70 7.48 22.26
N GLU A 103 -12.31 7.25 23.50
CA GLU A 103 -11.93 5.92 24.02
C GLU A 103 -13.12 4.95 24.13
N ASN A 104 -14.33 5.46 24.25
CA ASN A 104 -15.55 4.68 24.39
C ASN A 104 -16.29 4.46 23.07
N PHE A 105 -15.75 4.94 21.98
CA PHE A 105 -16.33 4.71 20.66
C PHE A 105 -16.12 3.26 20.24
N VAL A 106 -17.22 2.53 20.08
CA VAL A 106 -17.22 1.18 19.51
C VAL A 106 -17.67 1.29 18.06
N PRO A 107 -16.82 0.93 17.08
CA PRO A 107 -17.24 0.84 15.69
C PRO A 107 -18.41 -0.12 15.54
N GLN A 108 -19.51 0.32 14.96
CA GLN A 108 -20.62 -0.59 14.68
C GLN A 108 -20.24 -1.47 13.50
N THR A 109 -20.38 -2.77 13.65
CA THR A 109 -20.31 -3.71 12.54
C THR A 109 -21.52 -3.52 11.66
N ASP A 110 -21.23 -3.16 10.42
CA ASP A 110 -22.20 -3.00 9.36
C ASP A 110 -22.43 -4.36 8.67
N SER A 111 -23.65 -4.65 8.28
CA SER A 111 -23.98 -5.85 7.50
C SER A 111 -23.22 -5.90 6.16
N VAL A 112 -22.94 -4.74 5.60
CA VAL A 112 -22.13 -4.57 4.37
C VAL A 112 -20.68 -4.99 4.64
N GLU A 113 -20.11 -4.67 5.78
CA GLU A 113 -18.77 -5.10 6.19
C GLU A 113 -18.71 -6.62 6.38
N GLU A 114 -19.71 -7.22 7.00
CA GLU A 114 -19.80 -8.68 7.16
C GLU A 114 -19.90 -9.38 5.81
N GLU A 115 -20.74 -8.88 4.92
CA GLU A 115 -20.87 -9.38 3.56
C GLU A 115 -19.55 -9.25 2.79
N PHE A 116 -18.87 -8.11 2.92
CA PHE A 116 -17.55 -7.90 2.35
C PHE A 116 -16.51 -8.91 2.86
N LYS A 117 -16.45 -9.13 4.17
CA LYS A 117 -15.54 -10.11 4.77
C LYS A 117 -15.82 -11.52 4.29
N ASN A 118 -17.11 -11.89 4.16
CA ASN A 118 -17.51 -13.19 3.65
C ASN A 118 -17.12 -13.37 2.18
N ILE A 119 -17.34 -12.37 1.34
CA ILE A 119 -16.95 -12.39 -0.07
C ILE A 119 -15.42 -12.48 -0.20
N MET A 120 -14.69 -11.71 0.57
CA MET A 120 -13.21 -11.75 0.57
C MET A 120 -12.68 -13.11 1.03
N SER A 121 -13.33 -13.73 2.02
CA SER A 121 -13.00 -15.10 2.47
C SER A 121 -13.22 -16.11 1.35
N VAL A 122 -14.35 -16.04 0.65
CA VAL A 122 -14.64 -16.92 -0.49
C VAL A 122 -13.63 -16.71 -1.62
N ILE A 123 -13.27 -15.47 -1.93
CA ILE A 123 -12.25 -15.16 -2.94
C ILE A 123 -10.91 -15.75 -2.52
N LYS A 124 -10.52 -15.60 -1.27
CA LYS A 124 -9.28 -16.17 -0.72
C LYS A 124 -9.25 -17.69 -0.83
N GLU A 125 -10.34 -18.35 -0.46
CA GLU A 125 -10.44 -19.81 -0.56
C GLU A 125 -10.37 -20.29 -2.02
N LYS A 126 -11.08 -19.64 -2.93
CA LYS A 126 -11.03 -19.97 -4.37
C LYS A 126 -9.63 -19.74 -4.94
N ARG A 127 -8.98 -18.64 -4.60
CA ARG A 127 -7.60 -18.38 -5.05
C ARG A 127 -6.62 -19.38 -4.47
N SER A 128 -6.79 -19.77 -3.22
CA SER A 128 -5.97 -20.81 -2.58
C SER A 128 -6.15 -22.16 -3.29
N ALA A 129 -7.37 -22.53 -3.63
CA ALA A 129 -7.65 -23.74 -4.40
C ALA A 129 -7.05 -23.68 -5.80
N LEU A 130 -7.14 -22.55 -6.50
CA LEU A 130 -6.49 -22.34 -7.79
C LEU A 130 -4.97 -22.45 -7.71
N THR A 131 -4.37 -21.85 -6.66
CA THR A 131 -2.92 -21.95 -6.41
C THR A 131 -2.51 -23.38 -6.14
N ALA A 132 -3.27 -24.14 -5.34
CA ALA A 132 -3.01 -25.53 -5.06
C ALA A 132 -3.11 -26.39 -6.33
N GLU A 133 -4.12 -26.15 -7.18
CA GLU A 133 -4.27 -26.86 -8.46
C GLU A 133 -3.11 -26.50 -9.43
N LEU A 134 -2.70 -25.23 -9.45
CA LEU A 134 -1.54 -24.81 -10.24
C LEU A 134 -0.24 -25.49 -9.79
N GLU A 135 0.00 -25.56 -8.47
CA GLU A 135 1.17 -26.26 -7.93
C GLU A 135 1.13 -27.75 -8.25
N LYS A 136 -0.03 -28.36 -8.17
CA LYS A 136 -0.21 -29.76 -8.58
C LYS A 136 0.07 -29.94 -10.08
N GLN A 137 -0.39 -29.03 -10.91
CA GLN A 137 -0.12 -29.04 -12.35
C GLN A 137 1.38 -28.89 -12.64
N LYS A 138 2.05 -28.00 -11.92
CA LYS A 138 3.51 -27.83 -12.02
C LYS A 138 4.26 -29.11 -11.66
N GLU A 139 3.83 -29.80 -10.61
CA GLU A 139 4.46 -31.08 -10.20
C GLU A 139 4.23 -32.20 -11.24
N MET A 140 3.01 -32.29 -11.78
CA MET A 140 2.73 -33.22 -12.88
C MET A 140 3.57 -32.89 -14.11
N ASN A 141 3.71 -31.61 -14.47
CA ASN A 141 4.58 -31.19 -15.57
C ASN A 141 6.05 -31.50 -15.32
N LEU A 142 6.51 -31.35 -14.08
CA LEU A 142 7.86 -31.75 -13.69
C LEU A 142 8.11 -33.24 -13.99
N GLN A 143 7.17 -34.11 -13.62
CA GLN A 143 7.28 -35.54 -13.87
C GLN A 143 7.31 -35.83 -15.38
N VAL A 144 6.51 -35.15 -16.17
CA VAL A 144 6.52 -35.27 -17.64
C VAL A 144 7.88 -34.86 -18.21
N LYS A 145 8.46 -33.76 -17.76
CA LYS A 145 9.77 -33.31 -18.21
C LYS A 145 10.89 -34.25 -17.79
N LEU A 146 10.84 -34.77 -16.59
CA LEU A 146 11.79 -35.78 -16.13
C LEU A 146 11.71 -37.09 -16.97
N SER A 147 10.49 -37.49 -17.32
CA SER A 147 10.29 -38.63 -18.23
C SER A 147 10.87 -38.36 -19.62
N ILE A 148 10.70 -37.20 -20.17
CA ILE A 148 11.29 -36.80 -21.45
C ILE A 148 12.82 -36.83 -21.39
N ILE A 149 13.43 -36.34 -20.33
CA ILE A 149 14.88 -36.40 -20.13
C ILE A 149 15.36 -37.85 -20.07
N GLU A 150 14.66 -38.74 -19.40
CA GLU A 150 15.01 -40.14 -19.32
C GLU A 150 14.90 -40.83 -20.68
N GLU A 151 13.84 -40.54 -21.45
CA GLU A 151 13.69 -41.06 -22.82
C GLU A 151 14.80 -40.52 -23.75
N LEU A 152 15.17 -39.22 -23.62
CA LEU A 152 16.32 -38.68 -24.36
C LEU A 152 17.63 -39.36 -23.99
N LYS A 153 17.84 -39.66 -22.71
CA LYS A 153 19.00 -40.41 -22.24
C LYS A 153 19.05 -41.78 -22.86
N GLU A 154 17.94 -42.50 -22.91
CA GLU A 154 17.84 -43.81 -23.55
C GLU A 154 18.18 -43.73 -25.05
N LEU A 155 17.70 -42.73 -25.78
CA LEU A 155 18.03 -42.49 -27.18
C LEU A 155 19.52 -42.24 -27.40
N VAL A 156 20.16 -41.49 -26.52
CA VAL A 156 21.60 -41.18 -26.60
C VAL A 156 22.47 -42.41 -26.26
N GLU A 157 22.05 -43.25 -25.32
CA GLU A 157 22.76 -44.45 -24.87
C GLU A 157 22.42 -45.68 -25.71
N SER A 158 21.40 -45.59 -26.57
CA SER A 158 21.01 -46.66 -27.48
C SER A 158 22.09 -46.95 -28.53
N PRO A 159 22.37 -48.24 -28.83
CA PRO A 159 23.25 -48.61 -29.91
C PRO A 159 22.65 -48.37 -31.30
N ASP A 160 21.38 -47.97 -31.40
CA ASP A 160 20.71 -47.68 -32.66
C ASP A 160 21.27 -46.43 -33.36
N ASP A 161 21.14 -46.41 -34.67
CA ASP A 161 21.55 -45.27 -35.47
C ASP A 161 20.75 -44.00 -35.12
N ALA A 162 21.44 -42.92 -34.77
CA ALA A 162 20.86 -41.64 -34.43
C ALA A 162 19.95 -41.11 -35.55
N ASN A 163 20.23 -41.41 -36.81
CA ASN A 163 19.38 -41.02 -37.94
C ASN A 163 18.02 -41.72 -37.91
N LYS A 164 17.93 -42.95 -37.43
CA LYS A 164 16.66 -43.66 -37.25
C LYS A 164 15.87 -43.10 -36.07
N SER A 165 16.55 -42.65 -35.04
CA SER A 165 15.97 -42.08 -33.84
C SER A 165 15.63 -40.57 -33.97
N TYR A 166 15.96 -39.94 -35.09
CA TYR A 166 15.75 -38.50 -35.28
C TYR A 166 14.29 -38.10 -35.17
N THR A 167 13.36 -38.85 -35.72
CA THR A 167 11.91 -38.58 -35.63
C THR A 167 11.43 -38.65 -34.18
N GLU A 168 11.89 -39.67 -33.44
CA GLU A 168 11.58 -39.84 -32.01
C GLU A 168 12.14 -38.68 -31.19
N PHE A 169 13.37 -38.29 -31.46
CA PHE A 169 14.03 -37.16 -30.84
C PHE A 169 13.26 -35.85 -31.06
N LYS A 170 12.82 -35.58 -32.30
CA LYS A 170 12.00 -34.40 -32.62
C LYS A 170 10.65 -34.39 -31.90
N LYS A 171 10.03 -35.55 -31.77
CA LYS A 171 8.80 -35.72 -31.01
C LYS A 171 9.00 -35.38 -29.53
N LEU A 172 10.08 -35.83 -28.93
CA LEU A 172 10.43 -35.52 -27.54
C LEU A 172 10.71 -34.03 -27.34
N GLN A 173 11.40 -33.37 -28.28
CA GLN A 173 11.61 -31.92 -28.27
C GLN A 173 10.26 -31.17 -28.31
N GLN A 174 9.33 -31.58 -29.16
CA GLN A 174 8.02 -30.99 -29.25
C GLN A 174 7.26 -31.13 -27.94
N GLN A 175 7.24 -32.34 -27.36
CA GLN A 175 6.60 -32.59 -26.08
C GLN A 175 7.22 -31.74 -24.95
N TRP A 176 8.52 -31.56 -24.96
CA TRP A 176 9.22 -30.68 -24.02
C TRP A 176 8.72 -29.23 -24.14
N ASN A 177 8.64 -28.73 -25.35
CA ASN A 177 8.22 -27.36 -25.62
C ASN A 177 6.73 -27.09 -25.30
N GLU A 178 5.88 -28.11 -25.32
CA GLU A 178 4.49 -28.03 -24.97
C GLU A 178 4.25 -27.87 -23.47
N VAL A 179 5.18 -28.34 -22.64
CA VAL A 179 5.11 -28.27 -21.18
C VAL A 179 5.79 -26.99 -20.70
N LYS A 180 5.03 -26.00 -20.26
CA LYS A 180 5.58 -24.67 -19.89
C LYS A 180 5.74 -24.47 -18.40
N LEU A 181 4.76 -24.90 -17.61
CA LEU A 181 4.73 -24.66 -16.17
C LEU A 181 5.40 -25.77 -15.39
N VAL A 182 6.49 -25.45 -14.71
CA VAL A 182 7.20 -26.35 -13.79
C VAL A 182 7.59 -25.58 -12.53
N PRO A 183 7.89 -26.24 -11.39
CA PRO A 183 8.39 -25.55 -10.21
C PRO A 183 9.64 -24.73 -10.52
N GLN A 184 9.64 -23.47 -10.12
CA GLN A 184 10.72 -22.52 -10.43
C GLN A 184 12.10 -23.00 -9.96
N ALA A 185 12.15 -23.64 -8.80
CA ALA A 185 13.38 -24.20 -8.24
C ALA A 185 14.02 -25.29 -9.11
N LYS A 186 13.25 -25.93 -9.99
CA LYS A 186 13.69 -27.03 -10.85
C LYS A 186 14.02 -26.64 -12.28
N VAL A 187 13.66 -25.42 -12.69
CA VAL A 187 13.80 -24.95 -14.08
C VAL A 187 15.24 -25.09 -14.58
N ASN A 188 16.22 -24.60 -13.83
CA ASN A 188 17.63 -24.62 -14.26
C ASN A 188 18.22 -26.02 -14.32
N GLU A 189 17.91 -26.87 -13.35
CA GLU A 189 18.36 -28.25 -13.31
C GLU A 189 17.76 -29.03 -14.47
N LEU A 190 16.46 -28.91 -14.71
CA LEU A 190 15.78 -29.54 -15.84
C LEU A 190 16.36 -29.09 -17.17
N TRP A 191 16.56 -27.81 -17.35
CA TRP A 191 17.11 -27.26 -18.58
C TRP A 191 18.53 -27.77 -18.85
N LYS A 192 19.40 -27.75 -17.83
CA LYS A 192 20.78 -28.28 -17.96
C LYS A 192 20.79 -29.74 -18.36
N ASN A 193 19.99 -30.57 -17.73
CA ASN A 193 19.92 -31.99 -18.05
C ASN A 193 19.35 -32.24 -19.46
N TYR A 194 18.29 -31.53 -19.80
CA TYR A 194 17.72 -31.58 -21.14
C TYR A 194 18.73 -31.14 -22.20
N GLN A 195 19.39 -30.01 -22.01
CA GLN A 195 20.39 -29.50 -22.92
C GLN A 195 21.58 -30.46 -23.10
N LEU A 196 22.01 -31.07 -22.02
CA LEU A 196 23.10 -32.08 -22.07
C LEU A 196 22.76 -33.21 -23.03
N TYR A 197 21.58 -33.78 -22.92
CA TYR A 197 21.19 -34.93 -23.78
C TYR A 197 20.82 -34.48 -25.19
N VAL A 198 20.27 -33.31 -25.38
CA VAL A 198 20.06 -32.73 -26.71
C VAL A 198 21.39 -32.51 -27.44
N GLU A 199 22.38 -31.95 -26.78
CA GLU A 199 23.71 -31.78 -27.36
C GLU A 199 24.40 -33.11 -27.70
N LYS A 200 24.32 -34.06 -26.81
CA LYS A 200 24.82 -35.41 -27.07
C LYS A 200 24.16 -36.08 -28.27
N PHE A 201 22.86 -35.91 -28.43
CA PHE A 201 22.15 -36.47 -29.58
C PHE A 201 22.60 -35.81 -30.90
N TYR A 202 22.75 -34.48 -30.91
CA TYR A 202 23.29 -33.78 -32.09
C TYR A 202 24.73 -34.17 -32.42
N ASP A 203 25.53 -34.49 -31.41
CA ASP A 203 26.88 -35.05 -31.64
C ASP A 203 26.84 -36.42 -32.34
N LEU A 204 25.85 -37.23 -32.02
CA LEU A 204 25.65 -38.53 -32.69
C LEU A 204 25.18 -38.38 -34.15
N LEU A 205 24.50 -37.26 -34.48
CA LEU A 205 24.10 -36.91 -35.85
C LEU A 205 25.24 -36.43 -36.74
N LYS A 206 26.48 -36.36 -36.28
CA LYS A 206 27.65 -35.91 -37.07
C LYS A 206 27.83 -36.62 -38.41
N LEU A 207 27.35 -37.87 -38.49
CA LEU A 207 27.41 -38.66 -39.73
C LEU A 207 26.40 -38.20 -40.79
N ASN A 208 25.35 -37.46 -40.39
CA ASN A 208 24.36 -36.87 -41.28
C ASN A 208 24.27 -35.35 -41.08
N ASN A 209 25.19 -34.60 -41.67
CA ASN A 209 25.34 -33.19 -41.51
C ASN A 209 24.08 -32.40 -41.94
N GLU A 210 23.30 -32.84 -42.89
CA GLU A 210 22.16 -32.11 -43.45
C GLU A 210 21.08 -31.84 -42.43
N PHE A 211 20.71 -32.82 -41.57
CA PHE A 211 19.69 -32.64 -40.52
C PHE A 211 20.18 -31.68 -39.45
N ARG A 212 21.44 -31.81 -39.05
CA ARG A 212 22.02 -30.93 -38.03
C ARG A 212 22.12 -29.49 -38.52
N GLU A 213 22.62 -29.29 -39.74
CA GLU A 213 22.72 -27.93 -40.32
C GLU A 213 21.35 -27.27 -40.51
N TYR A 214 20.36 -28.05 -40.92
CA TYR A 214 18.98 -27.55 -41.04
C TYR A 214 18.43 -27.11 -39.68
N ASP A 215 18.57 -27.92 -38.64
CA ASP A 215 18.13 -27.60 -37.30
C ASP A 215 18.86 -26.38 -36.72
N PHE A 216 20.17 -26.32 -36.88
CA PHE A 216 20.96 -25.17 -36.43
C PHE A 216 20.53 -23.88 -37.10
N LYS A 217 20.24 -23.91 -38.39
CA LYS A 217 19.74 -22.78 -39.13
C LYS A 217 18.37 -22.34 -38.63
N LYS A 218 17.45 -23.27 -38.43
CA LYS A 218 16.11 -22.98 -37.89
C LYS A 218 16.18 -22.44 -36.47
N ASN A 219 16.99 -23.02 -35.62
CA ASN A 219 17.20 -22.56 -34.27
C ASN A 219 17.78 -21.15 -34.24
N LEU A 220 18.72 -20.83 -35.14
CA LEU A 220 19.27 -19.50 -35.27
C LEU A 220 18.20 -18.46 -35.71
N GLU A 221 17.36 -18.80 -36.67
CA GLU A 221 16.24 -17.94 -37.11
C GLU A 221 15.32 -17.64 -35.92
N ILE A 222 14.92 -18.65 -35.14
CA ILE A 222 14.06 -18.49 -33.96
C ILE A 222 14.74 -17.62 -32.90
N LYS A 223 16.00 -17.90 -32.56
CA LYS A 223 16.76 -17.14 -31.56
C LYS A 223 16.99 -15.70 -31.99
N THR A 224 17.20 -15.44 -33.28
CA THR A 224 17.30 -14.08 -33.81
C THR A 224 16.00 -13.32 -33.64
N HIS A 225 14.86 -13.93 -33.93
CA HIS A 225 13.55 -13.32 -33.70
C HIS A 225 13.30 -13.05 -32.20
N LEU A 226 13.74 -13.97 -31.33
CA LEU A 226 13.64 -13.74 -29.88
C LEU A 226 14.51 -12.57 -29.42
N CYS A 227 15.71 -12.42 -29.99
CA CYS A 227 16.56 -11.24 -29.73
C CYS A 227 15.89 -9.96 -30.19
N GLU A 228 15.31 -9.93 -31.39
CA GLU A 228 14.59 -8.77 -31.92
C GLU A 228 13.36 -8.42 -31.05
N ALA A 229 12.61 -9.43 -30.61
CA ALA A 229 11.50 -9.24 -29.71
C ALA A 229 11.94 -8.68 -28.34
N ALA A 230 13.04 -9.20 -27.78
CA ALA A 230 13.59 -8.69 -26.52
C ALA A 230 14.12 -7.25 -26.66
N GLU A 231 14.74 -6.90 -27.78
CA GLU A 231 15.18 -5.55 -28.07
C GLU A 231 14.01 -4.56 -28.17
N LYS A 232 12.89 -4.97 -28.75
CA LYS A 232 11.65 -4.15 -28.80
C LYS A 232 11.06 -3.91 -27.41
N LEU A 233 11.22 -4.84 -26.46
CA LEU A 233 10.75 -4.68 -25.09
C LEU A 233 11.47 -3.54 -24.34
N ALA A 234 12.67 -3.15 -24.79
CA ALA A 234 13.37 -2.00 -24.22
C ALA A 234 12.61 -0.68 -24.41
N ASP A 235 11.77 -0.60 -25.42
CA ASP A 235 10.96 0.58 -25.77
C ASP A 235 9.49 0.44 -25.31
N GLU A 236 9.13 -0.68 -24.69
CA GLU A 236 7.77 -0.90 -24.14
C GLU A 236 7.52 0.07 -23.00
N ALA A 237 6.41 0.81 -23.07
CA ALA A 237 6.04 1.79 -22.06
C ALA A 237 5.70 1.14 -20.71
N ASP A 238 5.01 0.01 -20.74
CA ASP A 238 4.69 -0.78 -19.54
C ASP A 238 5.88 -1.68 -19.16
N VAL A 239 6.67 -1.19 -18.20
CA VAL A 239 7.90 -1.86 -17.74
C VAL A 239 7.62 -3.23 -17.12
N VAL A 240 6.51 -3.39 -16.41
CA VAL A 240 6.12 -4.66 -15.78
C VAL A 240 5.69 -5.67 -16.84
N SER A 241 4.90 -5.23 -17.82
CA SER A 241 4.52 -6.06 -18.97
C SER A 241 5.74 -6.49 -19.78
N ALA A 242 6.68 -5.58 -20.03
CA ALA A 242 7.94 -5.87 -20.71
C ALA A 242 8.74 -6.96 -19.96
N PHE A 243 8.82 -6.87 -18.65
CA PHE A 243 9.49 -7.87 -17.84
C PHE A 243 8.83 -9.26 -17.93
N HIS A 244 7.51 -9.34 -17.85
CA HIS A 244 6.77 -10.59 -17.99
C HIS A 244 6.91 -11.20 -19.39
N GLN A 245 6.86 -10.37 -20.43
CA GLN A 245 7.09 -10.80 -21.79
C GLN A 245 8.53 -11.32 -21.98
N LEU A 246 9.50 -10.66 -21.36
CA LEU A 246 10.89 -11.11 -21.35
C LEU A 246 11.04 -12.51 -20.75
N GLN A 247 10.34 -12.82 -19.66
CA GLN A 247 10.39 -14.15 -19.06
C GLN A 247 9.92 -15.24 -20.03
N LYS A 248 8.88 -14.95 -20.82
CA LYS A 248 8.41 -15.85 -21.88
C LYS A 248 9.47 -16.01 -22.96
N LEU A 249 10.13 -14.94 -23.38
CA LEU A 249 11.21 -14.99 -24.36
C LEU A 249 12.41 -15.77 -23.84
N HIS A 250 12.76 -15.67 -22.58
CA HIS A 250 13.80 -16.49 -21.95
C HIS A 250 13.45 -17.98 -22.00
N GLN A 251 12.21 -18.31 -21.71
CA GLN A 251 11.74 -19.69 -21.77
C GLN A 251 11.84 -20.24 -23.20
N GLU A 252 11.35 -19.49 -24.18
CA GLU A 252 11.43 -19.86 -25.59
C GLU A 252 12.89 -19.99 -26.09
N PHE A 253 13.77 -19.10 -25.63
CA PHE A 253 15.19 -19.19 -25.94
C PHE A 253 15.85 -20.46 -25.40
N ARG A 254 15.51 -20.84 -24.16
CA ARG A 254 15.98 -22.10 -23.54
C ARG A 254 15.44 -23.34 -24.24
N ASP A 255 14.16 -23.28 -24.63
CA ASP A 255 13.48 -24.39 -25.30
C ASP A 255 13.92 -24.56 -26.76
N THR A 256 14.46 -23.52 -27.37
CA THR A 256 15.01 -23.57 -28.71
C THR A 256 16.31 -24.34 -28.69
N GLY A 257 16.48 -25.26 -29.64
CA GLY A 257 17.65 -26.10 -29.76
C GLY A 257 18.96 -25.35 -30.07
N PRO A 258 20.07 -26.04 -30.11
CA PRO A 258 21.40 -25.45 -30.32
C PRO A 258 21.54 -24.81 -31.71
N VAL A 259 22.42 -23.84 -31.79
CA VAL A 259 22.89 -23.22 -33.04
C VAL A 259 24.32 -23.65 -33.32
N ALA A 260 24.84 -23.30 -34.51
CA ALA A 260 26.25 -23.52 -34.86
C ALA A 260 27.16 -22.90 -33.80
N LYS A 261 28.21 -23.62 -33.44
CA LYS A 261 29.12 -23.25 -32.35
C LYS A 261 29.69 -21.84 -32.50
N GLU A 262 29.98 -21.43 -33.71
CA GLU A 262 30.57 -20.12 -34.05
C GLU A 262 29.62 -18.96 -33.79
N LEU A 263 28.32 -19.22 -33.78
CA LEU A 263 27.26 -18.22 -33.61
C LEU A 263 26.62 -18.24 -32.20
N ARG A 264 26.95 -19.24 -31.40
CA ARG A 264 26.34 -19.44 -30.07
C ARG A 264 26.55 -18.26 -29.15
N ASP A 265 27.80 -17.84 -29.04
CA ASP A 265 28.16 -16.75 -28.12
C ASP A 265 27.64 -15.41 -28.56
N GLU A 266 27.64 -15.16 -29.88
CA GLU A 266 27.11 -13.91 -30.46
C GLU A 266 25.62 -13.77 -30.22
N ILE A 267 24.83 -14.81 -30.52
CA ILE A 267 23.37 -14.74 -30.34
C ILE A 267 22.98 -14.66 -28.86
N TRP A 268 23.71 -15.36 -27.99
CA TRP A 268 23.51 -15.26 -26.56
C TRP A 268 23.85 -13.87 -26.02
N ALA A 269 24.98 -13.31 -26.42
CA ALA A 269 25.39 -11.97 -26.01
C ALA A 269 24.36 -10.91 -26.44
N ARG A 270 23.80 -11.03 -27.63
CA ARG A 270 22.74 -10.15 -28.12
C ARG A 270 21.47 -10.24 -27.27
N PHE A 271 21.03 -11.46 -26.99
CA PHE A 271 19.86 -11.70 -26.16
C PHE A 271 20.06 -11.20 -24.72
N LYS A 272 21.21 -11.49 -24.15
CA LYS A 272 21.61 -11.06 -22.81
C LYS A 272 21.66 -9.54 -22.69
N ALA A 273 22.18 -8.84 -23.69
CA ALA A 273 22.22 -7.37 -23.71
C ALA A 273 20.81 -6.77 -23.70
N ALA A 274 19.92 -7.28 -24.53
CA ALA A 274 18.51 -6.87 -24.55
C ALA A 274 17.81 -7.17 -23.22
N SER A 275 18.02 -8.36 -22.67
CA SER A 275 17.49 -8.79 -21.37
C SER A 275 17.96 -7.89 -20.24
N THR A 276 19.24 -7.55 -20.19
CA THR A 276 19.81 -6.64 -19.19
C THR A 276 19.15 -5.27 -19.22
N THR A 277 18.86 -4.74 -20.39
CA THR A 277 18.20 -3.44 -20.53
C THR A 277 16.78 -3.48 -19.94
N VAL A 278 16.01 -4.52 -20.24
CA VAL A 278 14.64 -4.69 -19.72
C VAL A 278 14.65 -4.88 -18.20
N ASN A 279 15.55 -5.73 -17.70
CA ASN A 279 15.68 -5.99 -16.26
C ASN A 279 16.10 -4.73 -15.49
N ARG A 280 16.99 -3.93 -16.04
CA ARG A 280 17.42 -2.65 -15.45
C ARG A 280 16.25 -1.69 -15.34
N ARG A 281 15.47 -1.54 -16.40
CA ARG A 281 14.27 -0.69 -16.39
C ARG A 281 13.24 -1.15 -15.35
N HIS A 282 13.04 -2.46 -15.24
CA HIS A 282 12.16 -3.06 -14.25
C HIS A 282 12.65 -2.77 -12.82
N GLN A 283 13.93 -2.99 -12.56
CA GLN A 283 14.52 -2.70 -11.25
C GLN A 283 14.42 -1.22 -10.89
N GLN A 284 14.77 -0.32 -11.83
CA GLN A 284 14.65 1.13 -11.62
C GLN A 284 13.21 1.57 -11.34
N HIS A 285 12.24 0.95 -12.02
CA HIS A 285 10.83 1.23 -11.78
C HIS A 285 10.41 0.89 -10.33
N PHE A 286 10.79 -0.28 -9.84
CA PHE A 286 10.48 -0.69 -8.47
C PHE A 286 11.25 0.11 -7.42
N GLU A 287 12.50 0.46 -7.68
CA GLU A 287 13.27 1.34 -6.81
C GLU A 287 12.61 2.72 -6.70
N ALA A 288 12.18 3.28 -7.82
CA ALA A 288 11.45 4.56 -7.84
C ALA A 288 10.13 4.49 -7.06
N LEU A 289 9.37 3.38 -7.19
CA LEU A 289 8.14 3.17 -6.40
C LEU A 289 8.45 3.09 -4.90
N LYS A 290 9.49 2.36 -4.51
CA LYS A 290 9.93 2.29 -3.11
C LYS A 290 10.35 3.64 -2.56
N GLU A 291 11.04 4.44 -3.35
CA GLU A 291 11.42 5.80 -2.97
C GLU A 291 10.20 6.69 -2.75
N VAL A 292 9.21 6.61 -3.65
CA VAL A 292 7.95 7.35 -3.50
C VAL A 292 7.19 6.92 -2.25
N GLU A 293 7.06 5.62 -2.01
CA GLU A 293 6.41 5.09 -0.82
C GLU A 293 7.14 5.50 0.46
N GLN A 294 8.46 5.45 0.46
CA GLN A 294 9.28 5.88 1.59
C GLN A 294 9.14 7.39 1.83
N HIS A 295 9.15 8.19 0.77
CA HIS A 295 8.91 9.62 0.87
C HIS A 295 7.52 9.92 1.45
N ASN A 296 6.50 9.19 1.02
CA ASN A 296 5.15 9.28 1.57
C ASN A 296 5.14 8.95 3.08
N LEU A 297 5.84 7.88 3.47
CA LEU A 297 5.98 7.51 4.88
C LEU A 297 6.67 8.62 5.69
N ASP A 298 7.74 9.19 5.15
CA ASP A 298 8.49 10.28 5.81
C ASP A 298 7.61 11.51 5.99
N GLN A 299 6.84 11.90 4.98
CA GLN A 299 5.88 13.00 5.08
C GLN A 299 4.78 12.72 6.11
N LYS A 300 4.23 11.51 6.11
CA LYS A 300 3.24 11.07 7.09
C LYS A 300 3.80 11.05 8.50
N THR A 301 5.03 10.60 8.67
CA THR A 301 5.74 10.61 9.95
C THR A 301 5.93 12.03 10.47
N VAL A 302 6.32 12.96 9.62
CA VAL A 302 6.44 14.39 9.99
C VAL A 302 5.11 14.96 10.47
N ILE A 303 4.01 14.64 9.81
CA ILE A 303 2.67 15.07 10.25
C ILE A 303 2.36 14.50 11.64
N CYS A 304 2.60 13.21 11.87
CA CYS A 304 2.43 12.61 13.19
C CYS A 304 3.27 13.30 14.26
N GLU A 305 4.53 13.55 13.97
CA GLU A 305 5.47 14.22 14.88
C GLU A 305 5.02 15.65 15.23
N ILE A 306 4.54 16.40 14.25
CA ILE A 306 4.03 17.75 14.46
C ILE A 306 2.82 17.75 15.41
N ILE A 307 1.88 16.83 15.19
CA ILE A 307 0.69 16.71 16.04
C ILE A 307 1.06 16.20 17.44
N GLU A 308 1.95 15.23 17.54
CA GLU A 308 2.43 14.68 18.82
C GLU A 308 3.24 15.71 19.63
N ALA A 309 3.92 16.62 18.96
CA ALA A 309 4.73 17.68 19.58
C ALA A 309 3.92 18.89 20.09
N ILE A 310 2.59 18.89 19.92
CA ILE A 310 1.75 19.98 20.42
C ILE A 310 1.88 20.08 21.95
N ASP A 311 2.32 21.24 22.41
CA ASP A 311 2.34 21.53 23.85
C ASP A 311 0.98 22.07 24.28
N TYR A 312 0.20 21.22 24.93
CA TYR A 312 -1.14 21.56 25.43
C TYR A 312 -1.10 22.63 26.53
N LYS A 313 0.03 22.82 27.20
CA LYS A 313 0.18 23.85 28.23
C LYS A 313 0.17 25.28 27.67
N GLU A 314 0.54 25.44 26.42
CA GLU A 314 0.49 26.72 25.72
C GLU A 314 -0.93 27.10 25.25
N LEU A 315 -1.82 26.14 25.19
CA LEU A 315 -3.21 26.30 24.75
C LEU A 315 -4.12 26.72 25.91
N THR A 316 -4.10 28.01 26.22
CA THR A 316 -4.74 28.57 27.42
C THR A 316 -6.08 29.26 27.19
N ASN A 317 -6.44 29.56 25.94
CA ASN A 317 -7.67 30.28 25.60
C ASN A 317 -8.34 29.73 24.34
N PHE A 318 -9.57 30.19 24.07
CA PHE A 318 -10.32 29.78 22.88
C PHE A 318 -9.57 30.04 21.58
N ALA A 319 -8.95 31.20 21.43
CA ALA A 319 -8.26 31.58 20.20
C ALA A 319 -7.05 30.68 19.92
N SER A 320 -6.28 30.34 20.95
CA SER A 320 -5.13 29.42 20.80
C SER A 320 -5.56 28.01 20.41
N TRP A 321 -6.63 27.49 20.99
CA TRP A 321 -7.20 26.21 20.60
C TRP A 321 -7.77 26.21 19.19
N GLU A 322 -8.47 27.26 18.80
CA GLU A 322 -9.04 27.37 17.46
C GLU A 322 -7.94 27.47 16.40
N SER A 323 -6.91 28.28 16.64
CA SER A 323 -5.73 28.36 15.76
C SER A 323 -5.04 27.02 15.61
N LYS A 324 -4.81 26.32 16.71
CA LYS A 324 -4.18 24.98 16.68
C LYS A 324 -5.08 23.94 16.01
N THR A 325 -6.41 24.04 16.20
CA THR A 325 -7.37 23.17 15.52
C THR A 325 -7.30 23.34 14.01
N GLN A 326 -7.18 24.58 13.51
CA GLN A 326 -7.02 24.85 12.09
C GLN A 326 -5.72 24.25 11.55
N GLU A 327 -4.62 24.32 12.31
CA GLU A 327 -3.35 23.68 11.95
C GLU A 327 -3.50 22.15 11.87
N VAL A 328 -4.17 21.51 12.84
CA VAL A 328 -4.41 20.07 12.85
C VAL A 328 -5.30 19.66 11.67
N ILE A 329 -6.36 20.42 11.38
CA ILE A 329 -7.24 20.16 10.23
C ILE A 329 -6.45 20.28 8.91
N ALA A 330 -5.60 21.29 8.79
CA ALA A 330 -4.73 21.46 7.64
C ALA A 330 -3.78 20.26 7.46
N LEU A 331 -3.24 19.74 8.55
CA LEU A 331 -2.40 18.52 8.53
C LEU A 331 -3.21 17.27 8.17
N GLN A 332 -4.45 17.14 8.65
CA GLN A 332 -5.35 16.06 8.25
C GLN A 332 -5.68 16.12 6.76
N ASN A 333 -5.90 17.30 6.21
CA ASN A 333 -6.15 17.48 4.78
C ASN A 333 -4.90 17.17 3.96
N LYS A 334 -3.72 17.57 4.43
CA LYS A 334 -2.44 17.23 3.81
C LYS A 334 -2.20 15.71 3.82
N TRP A 335 -2.52 15.02 4.91
CA TRP A 335 -2.45 13.57 4.99
C TRP A 335 -3.22 12.87 3.87
N LYS A 336 -4.41 13.36 3.58
CA LYS A 336 -5.26 12.80 2.52
C LYS A 336 -4.67 12.95 1.12
N THR A 337 -3.78 13.92 0.92
CA THR A 337 -3.11 14.16 -0.37
C THR A 337 -1.85 13.32 -0.54
N ILE A 338 -1.30 12.78 0.55
CA ILE A 338 -0.11 11.92 0.51
C ILE A 338 -0.53 10.52 0.11
N GLY A 339 0.22 9.93 -0.82
CA GLY A 339 0.01 8.59 -1.29
C GLY A 339 0.33 7.51 -0.24
N PHE A 340 0.30 6.27 -0.67
CA PHE A 340 0.56 5.14 0.21
C PHE A 340 2.03 5.13 0.69
N ALA A 341 2.20 4.78 1.96
CA ALA A 341 3.47 4.37 2.53
C ALA A 341 3.75 2.90 2.18
N PRO A 342 4.96 2.37 2.44
CA PRO A 342 5.21 0.94 2.31
C PRO A 342 4.13 0.12 3.03
N GLN A 343 3.64 -0.93 2.39
CA GLN A 343 2.46 -1.68 2.85
C GLN A 343 2.54 -2.10 4.32
N LYS A 344 3.73 -2.55 4.75
CA LYS A 344 3.97 -2.96 6.15
C LYS A 344 3.79 -1.83 7.16
N MET A 345 3.93 -0.59 6.71
CA MET A 345 3.88 0.60 7.56
C MET A 345 2.56 1.36 7.46
N ASN A 346 1.74 1.10 6.44
CA ASN A 346 0.51 1.85 6.22
C ASN A 346 -0.43 1.85 7.43
N VAL A 347 -0.70 0.66 7.97
CA VAL A 347 -1.59 0.52 9.14
C VAL A 347 -0.98 1.18 10.36
N LYS A 348 0.31 0.94 10.61
CA LYS A 348 1.01 1.49 11.78
C LYS A 348 1.06 3.01 11.77
N ILE A 349 1.38 3.60 10.63
CA ILE A 349 1.46 5.07 10.53
C ILE A 349 0.09 5.71 10.62
N PHE A 350 -0.94 5.06 10.05
CA PHE A 350 -2.32 5.51 10.19
C PHE A 350 -2.82 5.46 11.63
N GLU A 351 -2.53 4.36 12.33
CA GLU A 351 -2.88 4.24 13.76
C GLU A 351 -2.18 5.29 14.62
N ARG A 352 -0.90 5.55 14.35
CA ARG A 352 -0.13 6.61 15.02
C ARG A 352 -0.75 7.98 14.78
N PHE A 353 -1.08 8.28 13.53
CA PHE A 353 -1.74 9.51 13.14
C PHE A 353 -3.09 9.68 13.83
N ARG A 354 -3.91 8.64 13.77
CA ARG A 354 -5.23 8.61 14.41
C ARG A 354 -5.12 8.84 15.90
N LYS A 355 -4.20 8.14 16.56
CA LYS A 355 -3.96 8.30 18.00
C LYS A 355 -3.55 9.74 18.36
N ALA A 356 -2.67 10.34 17.58
CA ALA A 356 -2.23 11.72 17.79
C ALA A 356 -3.39 12.72 17.60
N CYS A 357 -4.19 12.56 16.56
CA CYS A 357 -5.39 13.38 16.32
C CYS A 357 -6.44 13.22 17.43
N ASP A 358 -6.69 11.99 17.85
CA ASP A 358 -7.65 11.68 18.91
C ASP A 358 -7.24 12.29 20.23
N GLU A 359 -5.97 12.22 20.57
CA GLU A 359 -5.43 12.85 21.76
C GLU A 359 -5.64 14.37 21.74
N PHE A 360 -5.36 15.00 20.58
CA PHE A 360 -5.60 16.42 20.42
C PHE A 360 -7.07 16.80 20.63
N PHE A 361 -7.98 16.10 19.95
CA PHE A 361 -9.42 16.41 20.06
C PHE A 361 -10.00 16.04 21.44
N ARG A 362 -9.46 15.02 22.09
CA ARG A 362 -9.80 14.67 23.45
C ARG A 362 -9.42 15.81 24.41
N LYS A 363 -8.19 16.29 24.31
CA LYS A 363 -7.69 17.42 25.11
C LYS A 363 -8.48 18.70 24.84
N LYS A 364 -8.82 18.94 23.59
CA LYS A 364 -9.70 20.06 23.21
C LYS A 364 -11.06 19.94 23.88
N GLY A 365 -11.68 18.77 23.80
CA GLY A 365 -12.97 18.49 24.45
C GLY A 365 -12.94 18.70 25.95
N GLU A 366 -11.90 18.23 26.62
CA GLU A 366 -11.70 18.45 28.05
C GLU A 366 -11.57 19.95 28.41
N PHE A 367 -10.78 20.68 27.63
CA PHE A 367 -10.64 22.12 27.81
C PHE A 367 -11.96 22.87 27.66
N PHE A 368 -12.71 22.60 26.59
CA PHE A 368 -14.00 23.25 26.36
C PHE A 368 -15.05 22.83 27.39
N LYS A 369 -15.04 21.59 27.84
CA LYS A 369 -15.91 21.15 28.93
C LYS A 369 -15.62 21.91 30.20
N THR A 370 -14.35 22.01 30.60
CA THR A 370 -13.91 22.76 31.76
C THR A 370 -14.25 24.24 31.63
N LEU A 371 -14.05 24.83 30.45
CA LEU A 371 -14.38 26.19 30.16
C LEU A 371 -15.90 26.45 30.31
N LYS A 372 -16.72 25.55 29.75
CA LYS A 372 -18.19 25.62 29.85
C LYS A 372 -18.66 25.48 31.29
N GLU A 373 -18.07 24.53 32.04
CA GLU A 373 -18.36 24.36 33.47
C GLU A 373 -18.00 25.62 34.24
N GLY A 374 -16.82 26.19 33.99
CA GLY A 374 -16.39 27.45 34.58
C GLY A 374 -17.31 28.61 34.24
N MET A 375 -17.76 28.70 32.99
CA MET A 375 -18.74 29.72 32.56
C MET A 375 -20.09 29.52 33.24
N ASN A 376 -20.55 28.27 33.42
CA ASN A 376 -21.80 27.98 34.12
C ASN A 376 -21.69 28.34 35.61
N GLU A 377 -20.58 28.01 36.25
CA GLU A 377 -20.34 28.45 37.63
C GLU A 377 -20.32 29.97 37.76
N ASN A 378 -19.67 30.68 36.85
CA ASN A 378 -19.67 32.13 36.79
C ASN A 378 -21.08 32.68 36.62
N LEU A 379 -21.88 32.05 35.75
CA LEU A 379 -23.27 32.44 35.54
C LEU A 379 -24.09 32.30 36.82
N GLU A 380 -23.98 31.19 37.55
CA GLU A 380 -24.67 30.98 38.83
C GLU A 380 -24.21 31.99 39.88
N LYS A 381 -22.92 32.27 39.97
CA LYS A 381 -22.38 33.32 40.85
C LYS A 381 -22.95 34.68 40.53
N LYS A 382 -23.00 35.04 39.25
CA LYS A 382 -23.58 36.31 38.78
C LYS A 382 -25.08 36.38 39.03
N ARG A 383 -25.81 35.29 38.82
CA ARG A 383 -27.24 35.20 39.18
C ARG A 383 -27.48 35.40 40.66
N ALA A 384 -26.64 34.77 41.51
CA ALA A 384 -26.70 34.97 42.96
C ALA A 384 -26.49 36.43 43.35
N LEU A 385 -25.57 37.14 42.72
CA LEU A 385 -25.38 38.58 42.90
C LEU A 385 -26.60 39.41 42.41
N CYS A 386 -27.22 39.00 41.31
CA CYS A 386 -28.47 39.61 40.86
C CYS A 386 -29.58 39.46 41.89
N GLU A 387 -29.75 38.28 42.46
CA GLU A 387 -30.74 38.02 43.47
C GLU A 387 -30.50 38.86 44.76
N LYS A 388 -29.25 38.94 45.18
CA LYS A 388 -28.85 39.80 46.31
C LYS A 388 -29.13 41.28 46.03
N ALA A 389 -28.77 41.75 44.85
CA ALA A 389 -29.04 43.13 44.46
C ALA A 389 -30.55 43.44 44.36
N GLU A 390 -31.33 42.51 43.82
CA GLU A 390 -32.80 42.61 43.77
C GLU A 390 -33.44 42.60 45.15
N ALA A 391 -32.92 41.84 46.06
CA ALA A 391 -33.37 41.82 47.44
C ALA A 391 -33.07 43.13 48.18
N LEU A 392 -32.06 43.86 47.77
CA LEU A 392 -31.63 45.11 48.40
C LEU A 392 -32.20 46.35 47.72
N LYS A 393 -32.73 46.27 46.50
CA LYS A 393 -33.14 47.43 45.71
C LYS A 393 -34.22 48.27 46.32
N ASP A 394 -35.13 47.73 47.13
CA ASP A 394 -36.24 48.39 47.81
C ASP A 394 -35.90 48.79 49.24
N SER A 395 -34.68 48.63 49.69
CA SER A 395 -34.22 48.99 51.02
C SER A 395 -34.21 50.50 51.21
N THR A 396 -34.62 50.94 52.39
CA THR A 396 -34.61 52.35 52.82
C THR A 396 -33.39 52.70 53.68
N ASP A 397 -32.56 51.74 54.03
CA ASP A 397 -31.27 51.96 54.67
C ASP A 397 -30.19 52.32 53.63
N TRP A 398 -30.23 53.59 53.27
CA TRP A 398 -29.49 54.14 52.14
C TRP A 398 -27.96 53.92 52.24
N LYS A 399 -27.42 54.13 53.43
CA LYS A 399 -25.96 54.00 53.62
C LYS A 399 -25.46 52.58 53.58
N VAL A 400 -26.06 51.73 54.39
CA VAL A 400 -25.65 50.35 54.50
C VAL A 400 -25.86 49.59 53.18
N THR A 401 -27.01 49.82 52.57
CA THR A 401 -27.36 49.15 51.31
C THR A 401 -26.49 49.68 50.14
N ALA A 402 -26.15 50.98 50.11
CA ALA A 402 -25.22 51.50 49.12
C ALA A 402 -23.82 50.87 49.23
N ASP A 403 -23.34 50.66 50.46
CA ASP A 403 -22.06 49.98 50.69
C ASP A 403 -22.12 48.52 50.30
N GLU A 404 -23.22 47.82 50.60
CA GLU A 404 -23.42 46.43 50.16
C GLU A 404 -23.51 46.29 48.66
N LEU A 405 -24.27 47.13 47.96
CA LEU A 405 -24.36 47.12 46.50
C LEU A 405 -23.01 47.44 45.85
N THR A 406 -22.26 48.37 46.41
CA THR A 406 -20.91 48.69 45.93
C THR A 406 -19.98 47.49 46.09
N LYS A 407 -20.11 46.76 47.21
CA LYS A 407 -19.40 45.53 47.45
C LYS A 407 -19.77 44.44 46.42
N LEU A 408 -21.06 44.28 46.14
CA LEU A 408 -21.53 43.34 45.09
C LEU A 408 -21.00 43.73 43.70
N GLN A 409 -20.94 45.02 43.36
CA GLN A 409 -20.35 45.46 42.11
C GLN A 409 -18.87 45.18 42.00
N LYS A 410 -18.13 45.28 43.10
CA LYS A 410 -16.71 44.87 43.15
C LYS A 410 -16.58 43.36 42.98
N GLU A 411 -17.41 42.59 43.65
CA GLU A 411 -17.46 41.14 43.57
C GLU A 411 -17.81 40.69 42.14
N TRP A 412 -18.75 41.35 41.46
CA TRP A 412 -19.07 41.09 40.06
C TRP A 412 -17.85 41.14 39.15
N LYS A 413 -16.97 42.11 39.34
CA LYS A 413 -15.76 42.29 38.56
C LYS A 413 -14.74 41.17 38.77
N THR A 414 -14.82 40.47 39.88
CA THR A 414 -13.93 39.33 40.19
C THR A 414 -14.40 38.02 39.57
N ILE A 415 -15.69 37.96 39.16
CA ILE A 415 -16.27 36.80 38.52
C ILE A 415 -15.88 36.79 37.06
N GLY A 416 -15.45 35.66 36.57
CA GLY A 416 -15.03 35.47 35.19
C GLY A 416 -16.16 35.55 34.15
N PRO A 417 -15.86 35.35 32.87
CA PRO A 417 -16.84 35.46 31.80
C PRO A 417 -17.92 34.37 31.88
N VAL A 418 -19.07 34.67 31.32
CA VAL A 418 -20.20 33.74 31.13
C VAL A 418 -20.47 33.53 29.64
N ALA A 419 -21.29 32.52 29.30
CA ALA A 419 -21.68 32.26 27.92
C ALA A 419 -22.31 33.53 27.30
N LYS A 420 -21.89 33.82 26.07
CA LYS A 420 -22.30 35.06 25.36
C LYS A 420 -23.81 35.27 25.33
N LYS A 421 -24.60 34.22 25.16
CA LYS A 421 -26.07 34.27 25.13
C LYS A 421 -26.71 34.74 26.44
N TYR A 422 -26.02 34.63 27.58
CA TYR A 422 -26.50 35.02 28.89
C TYR A 422 -25.85 36.31 29.41
N SER A 423 -24.71 36.69 28.85
CA SER A 423 -23.87 37.76 29.36
C SER A 423 -24.65 39.12 29.48
N ASP A 424 -25.33 39.52 28.40
CA ASP A 424 -26.07 40.77 28.38
C ASP A 424 -27.30 40.75 29.30
N ALA A 425 -28.02 39.65 29.31
CA ALA A 425 -29.23 39.51 30.13
C ALA A 425 -28.91 39.53 31.63
N VAL A 426 -27.88 38.86 32.06
CA VAL A 426 -27.43 38.83 33.45
C VAL A 426 -26.88 40.21 33.88
N TRP A 427 -26.11 40.88 33.03
CA TRP A 427 -25.60 42.19 33.28
C TRP A 427 -26.73 43.22 33.43
N LYS A 428 -27.67 43.23 32.47
CA LYS A 428 -28.84 44.11 32.54
C LYS A 428 -29.67 43.90 33.79
N ARG A 429 -29.89 42.64 34.17
CA ARG A 429 -30.61 42.28 35.40
C ARG A 429 -29.92 42.85 36.63
N PHE A 430 -28.61 42.69 36.73
CA PHE A 430 -27.83 43.19 37.86
C PHE A 430 -27.79 44.70 37.92
N ILE A 431 -27.46 45.36 36.80
CA ILE A 431 -27.32 46.80 36.77
C ILE A 431 -28.66 47.49 36.98
N SER A 432 -29.76 46.93 36.46
CA SER A 432 -31.10 47.46 36.67
C SER A 432 -31.49 47.50 38.14
N ALA A 433 -31.14 46.45 38.89
CA ALA A 433 -31.41 46.42 40.33
C ALA A 433 -30.56 47.47 41.09
N CYS A 434 -29.30 47.60 40.75
CA CYS A 434 -28.41 48.61 41.33
C CYS A 434 -28.88 50.04 41.00
N ASP A 435 -29.17 50.33 39.74
CA ASP A 435 -29.61 51.64 39.28
C ASP A 435 -30.93 52.05 39.91
N TYR A 436 -31.86 51.12 40.01
CA TYR A 436 -33.14 51.36 40.69
C TYR A 436 -32.94 51.83 42.13
N PHE A 437 -32.09 51.18 42.88
CA PHE A 437 -31.78 51.58 44.25
C PHE A 437 -31.16 52.96 44.31
N PHE A 438 -30.15 53.24 43.50
CA PHE A 438 -29.47 54.52 43.52
C PHE A 438 -30.36 55.68 43.03
N GLU A 439 -31.27 55.45 42.09
CA GLU A 439 -32.27 56.39 41.69
C GLU A 439 -33.24 56.73 42.86
N GLN A 440 -33.70 55.68 43.56
CA GLN A 440 -34.58 55.92 44.75
C GLN A 440 -33.83 56.63 45.85
N LYS A 441 -32.56 56.30 46.09
CA LYS A 441 -31.72 57.02 47.04
C LYS A 441 -31.58 58.47 46.68
N ASN A 442 -31.25 58.80 45.42
CA ASN A 442 -31.12 60.19 44.96
C ASN A 442 -32.45 61.00 45.12
N ARG A 443 -33.57 60.33 44.76
CA ARG A 443 -34.88 60.99 44.94
C ARG A 443 -35.19 61.23 46.41
N SER A 444 -34.81 60.36 47.31
CA SER A 444 -34.98 60.61 48.75
C SER A 444 -34.08 61.72 49.27
N GLU A 445 -32.89 61.92 48.71
CA GLU A 445 -31.97 62.99 49.06
C GLU A 445 -32.45 64.33 48.54
N GLU A 446 -33.16 64.39 47.39
CA GLU A 446 -33.73 65.61 46.81
C GLU A 446 -34.97 66.08 47.59
N HIS A 447 -35.61 65.20 48.34
CA HIS A 447 -36.82 65.54 49.13
C HIS A 447 -36.53 65.77 50.61
N THR A 448 -35.24 65.72 51.05
CA THR A 448 -34.83 66.03 52.44
C THR A 448 -34.09 67.34 52.48
#